data_7714c856ded1d726dc79b8cf215c01ba
#
_entry.id   7714c856ded1d726dc79b8cf215c01ba
#
_cell.length_a   1.000
_cell.length_b   1.000
_cell.length_c   1.000
_cell.angle_alpha   90.00
_cell.angle_beta   90.00
_cell.angle_gamma   90.00
#
_symmetry.space_group_name_H-M   'P 1'
#
loop_
_entity.id
_entity.type
_entity.pdbx_description
1 polymer ?
#
loop_
_entity_poly.entity_id
_entity_poly.type
_entity_poly.pdbx_seq_one_letter_code
_entity_poly.pdbx_strand_id
1 'polypeptide(L)'
;MFRINTNTLSINGQRNLFNTSKDISTRMERLSSGLRINHAADDAAGILASEGMRSQLAGQRTANDNMSRAITLLQTADSGLEQIGNMLIRLKELAEQSADGTLNASNRSGLSTEAAALIAEIDRIASSTTFNGISLIDSAGSVSSRTNLTFYVGDGTSTTSTSTQVVGLALKGVVFNTAGLGSIGDTSFNFTLADFLGQVSAQALVTSIDQAVTDLATIRTDVGAFQNRIERSQANIQSAIENTARSESTIRDADFALEASAMTRAQIMAQTGASMLSQANVLPQLALSLIQ
;
A
#
# COMPACT_ATOMS: atom_id res chain seq x y z
N MET A 1 40.18 54.52 26.81
CA MET A 1 39.55 55.41 27.81
C MET A 1 38.77 54.52 28.76
N PHE A 2 39.12 54.43 30.02
CA PHE A 2 38.37 53.75 31.06
C PHE A 2 37.17 54.65 31.47
N ARG A 3 35.95 54.10 31.20
CA ARG A 3 34.73 54.79 31.64
C ARG A 3 34.15 53.97 32.85
N ILE A 4 34.06 54.66 34.00
CA ILE A 4 33.64 54.04 35.26
C ILE A 4 32.10 53.76 35.25
N ASN A 5 31.32 54.65 34.59
CA ASN A 5 29.84 54.56 34.60
C ASN A 5 29.25 53.65 33.54
N THR A 6 30.00 53.26 32.50
CA THR A 6 29.53 52.35 31.43
C THR A 6 30.63 51.35 31.07
N ASN A 7 30.48 50.12 31.55
CA ASN A 7 31.40 49.02 31.23
C ASN A 7 30.97 48.34 29.92
N THR A 8 31.38 48.88 28.77
CA THR A 8 31.02 48.34 27.44
C THR A 8 31.61 46.97 27.20
N LEU A 9 32.72 46.57 27.85
CA LEU A 9 33.29 45.23 27.77
C LEU A 9 32.39 44.20 28.46
N SER A 10 31.84 44.53 29.64
CA SER A 10 30.91 43.69 30.37
C SER A 10 29.60 43.50 29.57
N ILE A 11 29.04 44.57 28.99
CA ILE A 11 27.82 44.51 28.17
C ILE A 11 28.03 43.63 26.93
N ASN A 12 29.17 43.77 26.24
CA ASN A 12 29.50 42.90 25.11
C ASN A 12 29.71 41.45 25.54
N GLY A 13 30.36 41.20 26.68
CA GLY A 13 30.53 39.89 27.27
C GLY A 13 29.19 39.22 27.59
N GLN A 14 28.25 39.96 28.20
CA GLN A 14 26.89 39.47 28.49
C GLN A 14 26.12 39.11 27.22
N ARG A 15 26.17 39.95 26.18
CA ARG A 15 25.52 39.69 24.90
C ARG A 15 26.08 38.43 24.23
N ASN A 16 27.41 38.27 24.24
CA ASN A 16 28.03 37.07 23.67
C ASN A 16 27.69 35.82 24.47
N LEU A 17 27.66 35.89 25.81
CA LEU A 17 27.25 34.77 26.67
C LEU A 17 25.78 34.39 26.41
N PHE A 18 24.89 35.37 26.26
CA PHE A 18 23.48 35.12 25.93
C PHE A 18 23.34 34.43 24.58
N ASN A 19 24.05 34.86 23.55
CA ASN A 19 24.04 34.22 22.24
C ASN A 19 24.57 32.77 22.29
N THR A 20 25.68 32.57 23.02
CA THR A 20 26.24 31.23 23.21
C THR A 20 25.30 30.31 23.96
N SER A 21 24.60 30.81 24.99
CA SER A 21 23.57 30.03 25.72
C SER A 21 22.41 29.67 24.82
N LYS A 22 21.96 30.54 23.94
CA LYS A 22 20.93 30.25 22.92
C LYS A 22 21.40 29.19 21.94
N ASP A 23 22.66 29.29 21.47
CA ASP A 23 23.24 28.28 20.58
C ASP A 23 23.29 26.91 21.25
N ILE A 24 23.69 26.81 22.53
CA ILE A 24 23.69 25.58 23.30
C ILE A 24 22.28 24.97 23.34
N SER A 25 21.24 25.77 23.63
CA SER A 25 19.85 25.30 23.67
C SER A 25 19.41 24.75 22.33
N THR A 26 19.69 25.42 21.21
CA THR A 26 19.36 24.98 19.87
C THR A 26 20.09 23.68 19.51
N ARG A 27 21.40 23.57 19.85
CA ARG A 27 22.17 22.32 19.62
C ARG A 27 21.65 21.17 20.44
N MET A 28 21.29 21.41 21.70
CA MET A 28 20.70 20.39 22.58
C MET A 28 19.35 19.89 22.05
N GLU A 29 18.52 20.79 21.54
CA GLU A 29 17.26 20.45 20.90
C GLU A 29 17.46 19.58 19.65
N ARG A 30 18.40 19.96 18.76
CA ARG A 30 18.74 19.17 17.55
C ARG A 30 19.30 17.80 17.89
N LEU A 31 20.17 17.69 18.88
CA LEU A 31 20.72 16.43 19.35
C LEU A 31 19.65 15.53 20.00
N SER A 32 18.71 16.13 20.72
CA SER A 32 17.62 15.42 21.36
C SER A 32 16.56 14.91 20.37
N SER A 33 16.24 15.71 19.35
CA SER A 33 15.24 15.34 18.32
C SER A 33 15.84 14.50 17.18
N GLY A 34 17.16 14.58 16.97
CA GLY A 34 17.82 14.03 15.78
C GLY A 34 17.59 14.86 14.51
N LEU A 35 16.89 15.98 14.62
CA LEU A 35 16.48 16.79 13.48
C LEU A 35 17.24 18.14 13.46
N ARG A 36 17.70 18.54 12.29
CA ARG A 36 18.31 19.84 12.03
C ARG A 36 17.29 20.97 12.04
N ILE A 37 16.09 20.68 11.52
CA ILE A 37 14.97 21.61 11.40
C ILE A 37 13.85 21.15 12.30
N ASN A 38 13.67 21.82 13.45
CA ASN A 38 12.60 21.54 14.42
C ASN A 38 11.45 22.54 14.29
N HIS A 39 11.76 23.80 14.05
CA HIS A 39 10.80 24.89 13.98
C HIS A 39 10.79 25.57 12.62
N ALA A 40 9.68 26.19 12.25
CA ALA A 40 9.56 26.95 11.01
C ALA A 40 10.53 28.16 10.96
N ALA A 41 10.98 28.61 12.13
CA ALA A 41 11.98 29.67 12.26
C ALA A 41 13.39 29.23 11.87
N ASP A 42 13.70 27.92 11.89
CA ASP A 42 15.01 27.39 11.53
C ASP A 42 15.23 27.42 10.02
N ASP A 43 14.21 26.94 9.26
CA ASP A 43 14.19 26.95 7.79
C ASP A 43 12.75 26.76 7.29
N ALA A 44 12.10 27.83 6.90
CA ALA A 44 10.73 27.82 6.41
C ALA A 44 10.59 27.06 5.08
N ALA A 45 11.58 27.14 4.19
CA ALA A 45 11.57 26.44 2.91
C ALA A 45 11.81 24.93 3.10
N GLY A 46 12.75 24.58 3.98
CA GLY A 46 13.04 23.18 4.33
C GLY A 46 11.85 22.50 5.00
N ILE A 47 11.13 23.17 5.89
CA ILE A 47 9.90 22.63 6.50
C ILE A 47 8.82 22.40 5.44
N LEU A 48 8.55 23.36 4.57
CA LEU A 48 7.55 23.19 3.53
C LEU A 48 7.85 21.97 2.64
N ALA A 49 9.12 21.83 2.23
CA ALA A 49 9.55 20.68 1.42
C ALA A 49 9.44 19.37 2.19
N SER A 50 9.89 19.32 3.46
CA SER A 50 9.86 18.10 4.26
C SER A 50 8.43 17.66 4.61
N GLU A 51 7.52 18.59 4.92
CA GLU A 51 6.11 18.25 5.17
C GLU A 51 5.42 17.75 3.90
N GLY A 52 5.76 18.30 2.72
CA GLY A 52 5.31 17.76 1.43
C GLY A 52 5.78 16.32 1.21
N MET A 53 7.07 16.03 1.47
CA MET A 53 7.63 14.68 1.37
C MET A 53 7.03 13.73 2.40
N ARG A 54 6.77 14.16 3.63
CA ARG A 54 6.10 13.36 4.67
C ARG A 54 4.66 13.01 4.28
N SER A 55 3.92 13.96 3.71
CA SER A 55 2.58 13.70 3.17
C SER A 55 2.64 12.67 2.04
N GLN A 56 3.60 12.82 1.11
CA GLN A 56 3.82 11.86 0.03
C GLN A 56 4.20 10.47 0.56
N LEU A 57 5.10 10.38 1.54
CA LEU A 57 5.48 9.14 2.21
C LEU A 57 4.27 8.44 2.86
N ALA A 58 3.41 9.18 3.54
CA ALA A 58 2.19 8.64 4.14
C ALA A 58 1.25 8.07 3.06
N GLY A 59 1.06 8.79 1.95
CA GLY A 59 0.29 8.33 0.79
C GLY A 59 0.86 7.07 0.15
N GLN A 60 2.18 7.03 -0.07
CA GLN A 60 2.87 5.87 -0.64
C GLN A 60 2.78 4.63 0.27
N ARG A 61 2.92 4.78 1.58
CA ARG A 61 2.73 3.67 2.54
C ARG A 61 1.31 3.12 2.49
N THR A 62 0.32 4.00 2.50
CA THR A 62 -1.09 3.60 2.37
C THR A 62 -1.36 2.89 1.04
N ALA A 63 -0.77 3.37 -0.06
CA ALA A 63 -0.86 2.72 -1.37
C ALA A 63 -0.21 1.32 -1.35
N ASN A 64 0.94 1.15 -0.70
CA ASN A 64 1.59 -0.15 -0.52
C ASN A 64 0.70 -1.13 0.27
N ASP A 65 0.05 -0.68 1.34
CA ASP A 65 -0.88 -1.49 2.13
C ASP A 65 -2.13 -1.88 1.31
N ASN A 66 -2.65 -0.96 0.49
CA ASN A 66 -3.75 -1.24 -0.41
C ASN A 66 -3.37 -2.29 -1.46
N MET A 67 -2.17 -2.24 -2.01
CA MET A 67 -1.66 -3.26 -2.94
C MET A 67 -1.52 -4.62 -2.28
N SER A 68 -1.03 -4.69 -1.04
CA SER A 68 -0.95 -5.94 -0.28
C SER A 68 -2.33 -6.58 -0.08
N ARG A 69 -3.34 -5.76 0.24
CA ARG A 69 -4.74 -6.22 0.33
C ARG A 69 -5.28 -6.69 -1.02
N ALA A 70 -4.94 -5.98 -2.11
CA ALA A 70 -5.35 -6.36 -3.45
C ALA A 70 -4.76 -7.72 -3.86
N ILE A 71 -3.48 -7.98 -3.54
CA ILE A 71 -2.85 -9.28 -3.78
C ILE A 71 -3.58 -10.39 -3.01
N THR A 72 -3.88 -10.18 -1.73
CA THR A 72 -4.61 -11.17 -0.91
C THR A 72 -6.00 -11.43 -1.47
N LEU A 73 -6.71 -10.40 -1.94
CA LEU A 73 -8.01 -10.53 -2.60
C LEU A 73 -7.90 -11.38 -3.88
N LEU A 74 -6.91 -11.12 -4.74
CA LEU A 74 -6.68 -11.87 -5.97
C LEU A 74 -6.35 -13.34 -5.68
N GLN A 75 -5.53 -13.61 -4.66
CA GLN A 75 -5.21 -14.98 -4.23
C GLN A 75 -6.46 -15.71 -3.73
N THR A 76 -7.34 -15.03 -3.00
CA THR A 76 -8.61 -15.61 -2.56
C THR A 76 -9.51 -15.94 -3.75
N ALA A 77 -9.58 -15.04 -4.74
CA ALA A 77 -10.35 -15.28 -5.97
C ALA A 77 -9.76 -16.44 -6.78
N ASP A 78 -8.44 -16.48 -6.99
CA ASP A 78 -7.79 -17.56 -7.74
C ASP A 78 -7.98 -18.93 -7.08
N SER A 79 -7.91 -19.00 -5.76
CA SER A 79 -8.18 -20.25 -5.02
C SER A 79 -9.60 -20.75 -5.22
N GLY A 80 -10.61 -19.86 -5.23
CA GLY A 80 -11.99 -20.23 -5.55
C GLY A 80 -12.15 -20.70 -7.00
N LEU A 81 -11.51 -19.99 -7.94
CA LEU A 81 -11.54 -20.35 -9.36
C LEU A 81 -10.86 -21.72 -9.63
N GLU A 82 -9.78 -22.04 -8.91
CA GLU A 82 -9.12 -23.34 -9.00
C GLU A 82 -10.02 -24.47 -8.59
N GLN A 83 -10.74 -24.33 -7.47
CA GLN A 83 -11.71 -25.36 -7.04
C GLN A 83 -12.83 -25.56 -8.05
N ILE A 84 -13.36 -24.47 -8.62
CA ILE A 84 -14.36 -24.54 -9.70
C ILE A 84 -13.79 -25.25 -10.93
N GLY A 85 -12.53 -24.97 -11.30
CA GLY A 85 -11.86 -25.64 -12.41
C GLY A 85 -11.77 -27.15 -12.25
N ASN A 86 -11.41 -27.62 -11.06
CA ASN A 86 -11.35 -29.04 -10.75
C ASN A 86 -12.73 -29.71 -10.87
N MET A 87 -13.79 -28.99 -10.46
CA MET A 87 -15.16 -29.52 -10.59
C MET A 87 -15.66 -29.52 -12.04
N LEU A 88 -15.28 -28.52 -12.86
CA LEU A 88 -15.60 -28.50 -14.28
C LEU A 88 -14.92 -29.67 -15.02
N ILE A 89 -13.69 -30.01 -14.67
CA ILE A 89 -12.98 -31.18 -15.22
C ILE A 89 -13.73 -32.45 -14.83
N ARG A 90 -14.17 -32.60 -13.58
CA ARG A 90 -14.96 -33.74 -13.15
C ARG A 90 -16.32 -33.82 -13.87
N LEU A 91 -16.97 -32.66 -14.06
CA LEU A 91 -18.21 -32.55 -14.81
C LEU A 91 -18.04 -32.99 -16.27
N LYS A 92 -16.91 -32.65 -16.89
CA LYS A 92 -16.53 -33.11 -18.23
C LYS A 92 -16.41 -34.64 -18.28
N GLU A 93 -15.72 -35.27 -17.33
CA GLU A 93 -15.60 -36.72 -17.24
C GLU A 93 -17.00 -37.42 -17.20
N LEU A 94 -17.91 -36.86 -16.39
CA LEU A 94 -19.29 -37.38 -16.31
C LEU A 94 -20.07 -37.21 -17.62
N ALA A 95 -19.86 -36.08 -18.30
CA ALA A 95 -20.50 -35.83 -19.60
C ALA A 95 -19.95 -36.76 -20.68
N GLU A 96 -18.65 -37.01 -20.74
CA GLU A 96 -18.02 -37.97 -21.64
C GLU A 96 -18.50 -39.37 -21.38
N GLN A 97 -18.64 -39.78 -20.08
CA GLN A 97 -19.18 -41.06 -19.71
C GLN A 97 -20.66 -41.17 -20.11
N SER A 98 -21.46 -40.11 -19.95
CA SER A 98 -22.86 -40.11 -20.37
C SER A 98 -23.04 -40.18 -21.90
N ALA A 99 -22.08 -39.69 -22.66
CA ALA A 99 -22.04 -39.74 -24.12
C ALA A 99 -21.79 -41.17 -24.67
N ASP A 100 -21.35 -42.11 -23.81
CA ASP A 100 -21.15 -43.49 -24.23
C ASP A 100 -22.48 -44.18 -24.59
N GLY A 101 -22.54 -44.77 -25.78
CA GLY A 101 -23.70 -45.48 -26.31
C GLY A 101 -24.06 -46.79 -25.58
N THR A 102 -23.14 -47.30 -24.74
CA THR A 102 -23.35 -48.56 -24.00
C THR A 102 -24.18 -48.35 -22.73
N LEU A 103 -24.35 -47.12 -22.25
CA LEU A 103 -25.09 -46.81 -21.03
C LEU A 103 -26.59 -46.78 -21.24
N ASN A 104 -27.33 -47.40 -20.30
CA ASN A 104 -28.78 -47.32 -20.26
C ASN A 104 -29.28 -46.03 -19.56
N ALA A 105 -30.57 -45.74 -19.65
CA ALA A 105 -31.19 -44.55 -19.07
C ALA A 105 -31.01 -44.44 -17.56
N SER A 106 -31.02 -45.58 -16.84
CA SER A 106 -30.83 -45.63 -15.39
C SER A 106 -29.40 -45.21 -14.99
N ASN A 107 -28.39 -45.69 -15.74
CA ASN A 107 -26.99 -45.31 -15.50
C ASN A 107 -26.77 -43.84 -15.77
N ARG A 108 -27.30 -43.28 -16.86
CA ARG A 108 -27.24 -41.87 -17.18
C ARG A 108 -27.93 -40.99 -16.12
N SER A 109 -29.04 -41.46 -15.56
CA SER A 109 -29.73 -40.79 -14.44
C SER A 109 -28.83 -40.70 -13.20
N GLY A 110 -28.03 -41.76 -12.91
CA GLY A 110 -27.04 -41.73 -11.83
C GLY A 110 -25.97 -40.65 -12.07
N LEU A 111 -25.41 -40.60 -13.30
CA LEU A 111 -24.42 -39.57 -13.67
C LEU A 111 -24.98 -38.14 -13.61
N SER A 112 -26.25 -37.98 -14.04
CA SER A 112 -26.95 -36.69 -13.93
C SER A 112 -27.12 -36.25 -12.48
N THR A 113 -27.35 -37.18 -11.54
CA THR A 113 -27.45 -36.85 -10.10
C THR A 113 -26.09 -36.38 -9.53
N GLU A 114 -24.98 -37.06 -9.90
CA GLU A 114 -23.63 -36.61 -9.49
C GLU A 114 -23.31 -35.26 -10.11
N ALA A 115 -23.62 -35.06 -11.38
CA ALA A 115 -23.42 -33.76 -12.05
C ALA A 115 -24.20 -32.62 -11.37
N ALA A 116 -25.45 -32.88 -10.95
CA ALA A 116 -26.25 -31.92 -10.19
C ALA A 116 -25.59 -31.52 -8.87
N ALA A 117 -25.02 -32.50 -8.16
CA ALA A 117 -24.31 -32.21 -6.90
C ALA A 117 -23.03 -31.36 -7.13
N LEU A 118 -22.27 -31.63 -8.20
CA LEU A 118 -21.09 -30.85 -8.57
C LEU A 118 -21.46 -29.40 -8.96
N ILE A 119 -22.54 -29.21 -9.70
CA ILE A 119 -23.04 -27.90 -10.07
C ILE A 119 -23.47 -27.11 -8.84
N ALA A 120 -24.21 -27.72 -7.91
CA ALA A 120 -24.61 -27.11 -6.67
C ALA A 120 -23.38 -26.72 -5.81
N GLU A 121 -22.31 -27.50 -5.83
CA GLU A 121 -21.08 -27.20 -5.13
C GLU A 121 -20.28 -26.07 -5.81
N ILE A 122 -20.30 -26.01 -7.15
CA ILE A 122 -19.73 -24.84 -7.89
C ILE A 122 -20.45 -23.55 -7.48
N ASP A 123 -21.78 -23.55 -7.45
CA ASP A 123 -22.58 -22.40 -7.01
C ASP A 123 -22.27 -22.00 -5.55
N ARG A 124 -22.13 -23.03 -4.68
CA ARG A 124 -21.74 -22.79 -3.28
C ARG A 124 -20.38 -22.13 -3.16
N ILE A 125 -19.37 -22.62 -3.90
CA ILE A 125 -18.04 -22.02 -3.89
C ILE A 125 -18.05 -20.61 -4.45
N ALA A 126 -18.75 -20.39 -5.58
CA ALA A 126 -18.89 -19.07 -6.17
C ALA A 126 -19.51 -18.07 -5.21
N SER A 127 -20.55 -18.46 -4.47
CA SER A 127 -21.22 -17.60 -3.49
C SER A 127 -20.43 -17.42 -2.19
N SER A 128 -19.66 -18.44 -1.76
CA SER A 128 -18.90 -18.40 -0.52
C SER A 128 -17.52 -17.73 -0.67
N THR A 129 -17.01 -17.57 -1.90
CA THR A 129 -15.74 -16.90 -2.16
C THR A 129 -15.93 -15.39 -2.04
N THR A 130 -15.77 -14.91 -0.80
CA THR A 130 -15.92 -13.49 -0.47
C THR A 130 -14.67 -12.94 0.18
N PHE A 131 -14.41 -11.65 -0.03
CA PHE A 131 -13.36 -10.90 0.65
C PHE A 131 -13.96 -9.66 1.30
N ASN A 132 -13.90 -9.59 2.62
CA ASN A 132 -14.49 -8.49 3.41
C ASN A 132 -15.98 -8.23 3.08
N GLY A 133 -16.76 -9.32 2.88
CA GLY A 133 -18.19 -9.23 2.55
C GLY A 133 -18.50 -8.92 1.07
N ILE A 134 -17.48 -8.74 0.24
CA ILE A 134 -17.62 -8.55 -1.20
C ILE A 134 -17.48 -9.91 -1.87
N SER A 135 -18.49 -10.37 -2.61
CA SER A 135 -18.39 -11.58 -3.44
C SER A 135 -17.40 -11.32 -4.58
N LEU A 136 -16.42 -12.21 -4.73
CA LEU A 136 -15.40 -12.12 -5.79
C LEU A 136 -15.84 -12.89 -7.04
N ILE A 137 -16.57 -13.97 -6.85
CA ILE A 137 -17.11 -14.85 -7.90
C ILE A 137 -18.61 -14.89 -7.65
N ASP A 138 -19.43 -14.31 -8.53
CA ASP A 138 -20.87 -14.22 -8.29
C ASP A 138 -21.64 -15.34 -8.99
N SER A 139 -22.60 -15.94 -8.29
CA SER A 139 -23.53 -16.92 -8.84
C SER A 139 -24.85 -16.30 -9.33
N ALA A 140 -25.12 -15.01 -9.04
CA ALA A 140 -26.47 -14.44 -9.15
C ALA A 140 -26.71 -13.51 -10.34
N GLY A 141 -26.08 -13.71 -11.48
CA GLY A 141 -26.58 -13.21 -12.78
C GLY A 141 -26.74 -11.69 -12.96
N SER A 142 -26.32 -10.85 -12.05
CA SER A 142 -26.45 -9.40 -12.17
C SER A 142 -25.17 -8.74 -12.70
N VAL A 143 -24.94 -8.86 -13.99
CA VAL A 143 -23.80 -8.24 -14.71
C VAL A 143 -23.77 -6.71 -14.54
N SER A 144 -24.90 -6.12 -14.12
CA SER A 144 -25.09 -4.66 -13.99
C SER A 144 -24.47 -4.03 -12.74
N SER A 145 -24.05 -4.78 -11.72
CA SER A 145 -23.64 -4.22 -10.42
C SER A 145 -22.17 -4.45 -10.08
N ARG A 146 -21.39 -4.99 -11.01
CA ARG A 146 -19.95 -5.17 -10.76
C ARG A 146 -19.22 -3.92 -11.16
N THR A 147 -19.15 -3.03 -10.20
CA THR A 147 -18.16 -1.97 -10.18
C THR A 147 -16.79 -2.61 -10.33
N ASN A 148 -16.04 -2.19 -11.34
CA ASN A 148 -14.61 -2.47 -11.41
C ASN A 148 -14.02 -2.23 -10.02
N LEU A 149 -13.46 -3.27 -9.40
CA LEU A 149 -12.72 -3.12 -8.16
C LEU A 149 -11.53 -2.21 -8.44
N THR A 150 -11.61 -0.99 -7.94
CA THR A 150 -10.59 0.02 -8.17
C THR A 150 -9.70 0.10 -6.94
N PHE A 151 -8.42 -0.19 -7.11
CA PHE A 151 -7.43 -0.04 -6.05
C PHE A 151 -6.69 1.27 -6.24
N TYR A 152 -6.70 2.09 -5.19
CA TYR A 152 -5.92 3.32 -5.17
C TYR A 152 -4.46 2.99 -4.90
N VAL A 153 -3.60 3.20 -5.90
CA VAL A 153 -2.18 2.81 -5.92
C VAL A 153 -1.27 4.04 -6.03
N GLY A 154 -1.82 5.26 -6.03
CA GLY A 154 -1.09 6.50 -6.21
C GLY A 154 -0.73 7.22 -4.90
N ASP A 155 0.21 8.14 -4.99
CA ASP A 155 0.67 9.01 -3.89
C ASP A 155 -0.23 10.24 -3.62
N GLY A 156 -1.32 10.38 -4.34
CA GLY A 156 -2.29 11.47 -4.15
C GLY A 156 -1.83 12.86 -4.61
N THR A 157 -0.63 13.01 -5.15
CA THR A 157 -0.06 14.31 -5.50
C THR A 157 -0.44 14.84 -6.88
N SER A 158 -1.09 14.03 -7.71
CA SER A 158 -1.53 14.48 -9.05
C SER A 158 -2.92 15.10 -8.98
N THR A 159 -2.97 16.42 -9.07
CA THR A 159 -4.20 17.22 -9.24
C THR A 159 -4.80 17.08 -10.65
N THR A 160 -4.14 16.35 -11.52
CA THR A 160 -4.65 16.06 -12.87
C THR A 160 -5.22 14.66 -12.87
N SER A 161 -6.49 14.54 -13.13
CA SER A 161 -7.38 13.37 -13.09
C SER A 161 -6.92 12.11 -13.88
N THR A 162 -5.67 11.97 -14.23
CA THR A 162 -5.14 10.89 -15.07
C THR A 162 -4.10 10.01 -14.41
N SER A 163 -3.68 10.28 -13.17
CA SER A 163 -2.69 9.43 -12.45
C SER A 163 -3.20 8.80 -11.17
N THR A 164 -4.49 8.69 -10.98
CA THR A 164 -5.05 7.66 -10.13
C THR A 164 -4.73 6.35 -10.86
N GLN A 165 -3.66 5.68 -10.49
CA GLN A 165 -3.41 4.32 -10.98
C GLN A 165 -4.46 3.43 -10.32
N VAL A 166 -5.66 3.53 -10.86
CA VAL A 166 -6.76 2.64 -10.56
C VAL A 166 -6.49 1.37 -11.34
N VAL A 167 -6.03 0.35 -10.66
CA VAL A 167 -6.00 -0.99 -11.22
C VAL A 167 -7.42 -1.50 -11.15
N GLY A 168 -8.21 -1.23 -12.19
CA GLY A 168 -9.54 -1.80 -12.36
C GLY A 168 -9.38 -3.28 -12.68
N LEU A 169 -9.77 -4.14 -11.78
CA LEU A 169 -9.96 -5.56 -12.04
C LEU A 169 -11.41 -5.73 -12.49
N ALA A 170 -11.63 -5.73 -13.80
CA ALA A 170 -12.86 -6.28 -14.36
C ALA A 170 -12.73 -7.80 -14.30
N LEU A 171 -13.11 -8.42 -13.17
CA LEU A 171 -13.46 -9.82 -13.16
C LEU A 171 -14.74 -9.92 -14.00
N LYS A 172 -14.61 -10.26 -15.26
CA LYS A 172 -15.76 -10.66 -16.06
C LYS A 172 -16.44 -11.81 -15.34
N GLY A 173 -17.68 -11.56 -14.91
CA GLY A 173 -18.37 -12.46 -14.00
C GLY A 173 -18.49 -13.85 -14.57
N VAL A 174 -17.97 -14.82 -13.83
CA VAL A 174 -18.39 -16.20 -13.96
C VAL A 174 -19.74 -16.29 -13.26
N VAL A 175 -20.80 -16.36 -14.01
CA VAL A 175 -22.14 -16.55 -13.47
C VAL A 175 -22.51 -18.02 -13.66
N PHE A 176 -22.57 -18.75 -12.55
CA PHE A 176 -23.15 -20.09 -12.53
C PHE A 176 -24.58 -19.98 -11.99
N ASN A 177 -25.58 -20.35 -12.78
CA ASN A 177 -26.97 -20.32 -12.37
C ASN A 177 -27.55 -21.75 -12.53
N THR A 178 -28.14 -22.27 -11.48
CA THR A 178 -28.79 -23.63 -11.44
C THR A 178 -30.01 -23.79 -12.37
N ALA A 179 -30.58 -22.68 -12.88
CA ALA A 179 -31.71 -22.74 -13.81
C ALA A 179 -31.30 -22.77 -15.29
N GLY A 180 -30.02 -22.62 -15.57
CA GLY A 180 -29.38 -22.69 -16.87
C GLY A 180 -27.97 -22.24 -16.64
N LEU A 181 -27.02 -23.16 -16.70
CA LEU A 181 -25.63 -22.91 -16.30
C LEU A 181 -25.05 -21.72 -16.99
N GLY A 182 -24.79 -20.73 -16.23
CA GLY A 182 -23.90 -19.62 -16.20
C GLY A 182 -23.37 -19.02 -17.47
N SER A 183 -23.05 -17.75 -17.35
CA SER A 183 -22.27 -17.01 -18.32
C SER A 183 -20.86 -16.79 -17.77
N ILE A 184 -19.86 -17.34 -18.43
CA ILE A 184 -18.47 -16.92 -18.26
C ILE A 184 -18.17 -15.94 -19.37
N GLY A 185 -17.98 -14.66 -19.06
CA GLY A 185 -17.87 -13.64 -20.09
C GLY A 185 -19.21 -13.33 -20.74
N ASP A 186 -19.23 -13.05 -22.02
CA ASP A 186 -20.41 -12.66 -22.81
C ASP A 186 -21.17 -13.88 -23.39
N THR A 187 -20.80 -15.11 -23.01
CA THR A 187 -21.38 -16.35 -23.52
C THR A 187 -22.18 -17.06 -22.43
N SER A 188 -23.50 -17.17 -22.65
CA SER A 188 -24.41 -17.90 -21.76
C SER A 188 -24.23 -19.39 -21.99
N PHE A 189 -23.70 -20.13 -21.02
CA PHE A 189 -23.69 -21.58 -21.03
C PHE A 189 -25.06 -22.08 -20.55
N ASN A 190 -25.85 -22.56 -21.45
CA ASN A 190 -27.16 -23.11 -21.17
C ASN A 190 -27.11 -24.64 -21.31
N PHE A 191 -26.60 -25.34 -20.31
CA PHE A 191 -26.78 -26.78 -20.25
C PHE A 191 -27.65 -27.16 -19.05
N THR A 192 -28.57 -28.09 -19.29
CA THR A 192 -29.51 -28.57 -18.29
C THR A 192 -29.15 -29.99 -17.87
N LEU A 193 -29.61 -30.43 -16.68
CA LEU A 193 -29.46 -31.80 -16.25
C LEU A 193 -30.06 -32.82 -17.26
N ALA A 194 -31.04 -32.36 -18.06
CA ALA A 194 -31.61 -33.16 -19.12
C ALA A 194 -30.60 -33.52 -20.22
N ASP A 195 -29.56 -32.74 -20.41
CA ASP A 195 -28.51 -32.99 -21.41
C ASP A 195 -27.65 -34.22 -21.08
N PHE A 196 -27.56 -34.60 -19.81
CA PHE A 196 -26.93 -35.86 -19.40
C PHE A 196 -27.76 -37.11 -19.71
N LEU A 197 -29.06 -36.99 -19.97
CA LEU A 197 -29.94 -38.14 -20.21
C LEU A 197 -29.87 -38.64 -21.65
N GLY A 198 -29.41 -37.83 -22.60
CA GLY A 198 -29.33 -38.14 -24.02
C GLY A 198 -27.88 -38.28 -24.49
N GLN A 199 -27.56 -39.27 -25.33
CA GLN A 199 -26.21 -39.48 -25.87
C GLN A 199 -25.74 -38.25 -26.70
N VAL A 200 -26.60 -37.73 -27.58
CA VAL A 200 -26.28 -36.60 -28.48
C VAL A 200 -26.17 -35.31 -27.71
N SER A 201 -27.05 -35.10 -26.73
CA SER A 201 -27.00 -33.92 -25.83
C SER A 201 -25.73 -33.95 -24.96
N ALA A 202 -25.34 -35.13 -24.47
CA ALA A 202 -24.11 -35.27 -23.68
C ALA A 202 -22.84 -34.92 -24.50
N GLN A 203 -22.79 -35.23 -25.80
CA GLN A 203 -21.71 -34.81 -26.69
C GLN A 203 -21.64 -33.28 -26.86
N ALA A 204 -22.78 -32.62 -27.02
CA ALA A 204 -22.85 -31.16 -27.08
C ALA A 204 -22.45 -30.54 -25.74
N LEU A 205 -22.82 -31.18 -24.62
CA LEU A 205 -22.46 -30.77 -23.27
C LEU A 205 -20.93 -30.79 -23.03
N VAL A 206 -20.23 -31.83 -23.51
CA VAL A 206 -18.76 -31.90 -23.44
C VAL A 206 -18.12 -30.65 -24.07
N THR A 207 -18.60 -30.27 -25.26
CA THR A 207 -18.07 -29.05 -25.96
C THR A 207 -18.34 -27.78 -25.14
N SER A 208 -19.53 -27.69 -24.54
CA SER A 208 -19.88 -26.52 -23.70
C SER A 208 -19.03 -26.45 -22.42
N ILE A 209 -18.72 -27.58 -21.78
CA ILE A 209 -17.87 -27.66 -20.62
C ILE A 209 -16.40 -27.31 -21.01
N ASP A 210 -15.92 -27.80 -22.15
CA ASP A 210 -14.58 -27.43 -22.66
C ASP A 210 -14.42 -25.92 -22.86
N GLN A 211 -15.48 -25.28 -23.39
CA GLN A 211 -15.49 -23.81 -23.50
C GLN A 211 -15.45 -23.16 -22.11
N ALA A 212 -16.25 -23.66 -21.14
CA ALA A 212 -16.26 -23.16 -19.77
C ALA A 212 -14.87 -23.27 -19.10
N VAL A 213 -14.17 -24.39 -19.29
CA VAL A 213 -12.80 -24.59 -18.79
C VAL A 213 -11.83 -23.62 -19.44
N THR A 214 -11.94 -23.37 -20.75
CA THR A 214 -11.12 -22.43 -21.49
C THR A 214 -11.33 -20.99 -20.99
N ASP A 215 -12.57 -20.59 -20.79
CA ASP A 215 -12.94 -19.27 -20.31
C ASP A 215 -12.48 -19.07 -18.86
N LEU A 216 -12.63 -20.09 -18.01
CA LEU A 216 -12.09 -20.07 -16.64
C LEU A 216 -10.56 -19.91 -16.64
N ALA A 217 -9.86 -20.63 -17.51
CA ALA A 217 -8.42 -20.51 -17.66
C ALA A 217 -8.01 -19.11 -18.10
N THR A 218 -8.78 -18.48 -18.98
CA THR A 218 -8.57 -17.08 -19.41
C THR A 218 -8.72 -16.11 -18.24
N ILE A 219 -9.77 -16.28 -17.43
CA ILE A 219 -9.98 -15.44 -16.23
C ILE A 219 -8.83 -15.62 -15.23
N ARG A 220 -8.39 -16.87 -14.98
CA ARG A 220 -7.23 -17.11 -14.10
C ARG A 220 -5.94 -16.48 -14.65
N THR A 221 -5.76 -16.48 -15.97
CA THR A 221 -4.64 -15.80 -16.62
C THR A 221 -4.70 -14.28 -16.39
N ASP A 222 -5.87 -13.69 -16.49
CA ASP A 222 -6.07 -12.27 -16.22
C ASP A 222 -5.80 -11.95 -14.74
N VAL A 223 -6.30 -12.75 -13.80
CA VAL A 223 -6.01 -12.61 -12.37
C VAL A 223 -4.50 -12.69 -12.10
N GLY A 224 -3.80 -13.66 -12.70
CA GLY A 224 -2.35 -13.79 -12.58
C GLY A 224 -1.58 -12.60 -13.20
N ALA A 225 -2.04 -12.11 -14.35
CA ALA A 225 -1.46 -10.91 -14.96
C ALA A 225 -1.64 -9.67 -14.09
N PHE A 226 -2.81 -9.50 -13.46
CA PHE A 226 -3.07 -8.44 -12.51
C PHE A 226 -2.20 -8.56 -11.26
N GLN A 227 -2.06 -9.75 -10.70
CA GLN A 227 -1.20 -9.98 -9.54
C GLN A 227 0.24 -9.57 -9.85
N ASN A 228 0.82 -10.05 -10.95
CA ASN A 228 2.16 -9.67 -11.39
C ASN A 228 2.31 -8.15 -11.58
N ARG A 229 1.28 -7.49 -12.11
CA ARG A 229 1.28 -6.04 -12.30
C ARG A 229 1.27 -5.29 -10.97
N ILE A 230 0.46 -5.73 -10.00
CA ILE A 230 0.42 -5.14 -8.66
C ILE A 230 1.74 -5.35 -7.93
N GLU A 231 2.34 -6.54 -7.98
CA GLU A 231 3.64 -6.84 -7.38
C GLU A 231 4.76 -5.93 -7.92
N ARG A 232 4.78 -5.72 -9.23
CA ARG A 232 5.73 -4.78 -9.86
C ARG A 232 5.48 -3.33 -9.45
N SER A 233 4.21 -2.93 -9.33
CA SER A 233 3.83 -1.62 -8.85
C SER A 233 4.22 -1.44 -7.38
N GLN A 234 4.07 -2.47 -6.57
CA GLN A 234 4.48 -2.50 -5.17
C GLN A 234 6.01 -2.31 -5.02
N ALA A 235 6.80 -3.03 -5.81
CA ALA A 235 8.25 -2.87 -5.83
C ALA A 235 8.67 -1.44 -6.24
N ASN A 236 7.98 -0.85 -7.21
CA ASN A 236 8.23 0.53 -7.62
C ASN A 236 7.90 1.54 -6.50
N ILE A 237 6.76 1.37 -5.82
CA ILE A 237 6.39 2.23 -4.69
C ILE A 237 7.35 2.06 -3.52
N GLN A 238 7.83 0.86 -3.21
CA GLN A 238 8.85 0.64 -2.19
C GLN A 238 10.13 1.42 -2.50
N SER A 239 10.60 1.39 -3.76
CA SER A 239 11.74 2.20 -4.19
C SER A 239 11.46 3.70 -4.09
N ALA A 240 10.25 4.14 -4.40
CA ALA A 240 9.83 5.52 -4.24
C ALA A 240 9.80 5.95 -2.77
N ILE A 241 9.31 5.11 -1.85
CA ILE A 241 9.33 5.33 -0.39
C ILE A 241 10.77 5.53 0.09
N GLU A 242 11.70 4.64 -0.30
CA GLU A 242 13.11 4.76 0.08
C GLU A 242 13.74 6.07 -0.42
N ASN A 243 13.49 6.42 -1.67
CA ASN A 243 14.02 7.64 -2.26
C ASN A 243 13.44 8.91 -1.61
N THR A 244 12.13 8.92 -1.35
CA THR A 244 11.47 10.04 -0.68
C THR A 244 11.93 10.17 0.77
N ALA A 245 12.07 9.05 1.50
CA ALA A 245 12.59 9.05 2.86
C ALA A 245 14.04 9.53 2.93
N ARG A 246 14.89 9.09 1.98
CA ARG A 246 16.29 9.57 1.88
C ARG A 246 16.35 11.06 1.57
N SER A 247 15.46 11.55 0.71
CA SER A 247 15.39 12.99 0.40
C SER A 247 14.93 13.83 1.59
N GLU A 248 13.94 13.35 2.33
CA GLU A 248 13.46 13.98 3.57
C GLU A 248 14.56 14.02 4.62
N SER A 249 15.26 12.90 4.85
CA SER A 249 16.39 12.79 5.76
C SER A 249 17.51 13.81 5.42
N THR A 250 17.85 13.96 4.15
CA THR A 250 18.87 14.94 3.71
C THR A 250 18.49 16.38 4.07
N ILE A 251 17.20 16.69 4.08
CA ILE A 251 16.72 18.05 4.42
C ILE A 251 16.62 18.24 5.92
N ARG A 252 16.08 17.26 6.64
CA ARG A 252 15.61 17.44 8.01
C ARG A 252 16.51 16.83 9.09
N ASP A 253 17.24 15.75 8.79
CA ASP A 253 18.07 15.09 9.79
C ASP A 253 19.31 15.88 10.15
N ALA A 254 19.73 15.78 11.41
CA ALA A 254 20.94 16.39 11.91
C ALA A 254 22.11 15.39 11.85
N ASP A 255 23.27 15.87 11.41
CA ASP A 255 24.52 15.14 11.60
C ASP A 255 24.92 15.22 13.09
N PHE A 256 24.80 14.11 13.78
CA PHE A 256 25.05 14.01 15.21
C PHE A 256 26.50 14.36 15.58
N ALA A 257 27.47 13.99 14.74
CA ALA A 257 28.90 14.27 15.01
C ALA A 257 29.20 15.77 14.89
N LEU A 258 28.61 16.42 13.88
CA LEU A 258 28.73 17.86 13.67
C LEU A 258 28.08 18.65 14.82
N GLU A 259 26.85 18.28 15.20
CA GLU A 259 26.11 18.98 16.26
C GLU A 259 26.72 18.75 17.65
N ALA A 260 27.21 17.55 17.97
CA ALA A 260 27.92 17.28 19.22
C ALA A 260 29.23 18.08 19.33
N SER A 261 30.01 18.16 18.24
CA SER A 261 31.23 18.98 18.18
C SER A 261 30.91 20.48 18.35
N ALA A 262 29.85 20.96 17.69
CA ALA A 262 29.42 22.35 17.81
C ALA A 262 28.89 22.67 19.22
N MET A 263 28.16 21.77 19.84
CA MET A 263 27.70 21.89 21.23
C MET A 263 28.87 21.95 22.21
N THR A 264 29.88 21.08 22.08
CA THR A 264 31.08 21.10 22.93
C THR A 264 31.81 22.42 22.79
N ARG A 265 31.97 22.95 21.56
CA ARG A 265 32.58 24.26 21.32
C ARG A 265 31.77 25.35 21.99
N ALA A 266 30.45 25.35 21.88
CA ALA A 266 29.59 26.34 22.51
C ALA A 266 29.70 26.30 24.06
N GLN A 267 29.79 25.10 24.65
CA GLN A 267 30.02 24.94 26.09
C GLN A 267 31.35 25.54 26.54
N ILE A 268 32.44 25.31 25.79
CA ILE A 268 33.76 25.90 26.08
C ILE A 268 33.66 27.42 25.96
N MET A 269 32.99 27.94 24.93
CA MET A 269 32.80 29.38 24.76
C MET A 269 31.97 30.00 25.89
N ALA A 270 30.96 29.31 26.40
CA ALA A 270 30.19 29.77 27.54
C ALA A 270 31.05 29.87 28.82
N GLN A 271 31.86 28.85 29.10
CA GLN A 271 32.78 28.85 30.24
C GLN A 271 33.82 29.97 30.13
N THR A 272 34.42 30.11 28.95
CA THR A 272 35.41 31.18 28.68
C THR A 272 34.77 32.57 28.77
N GLY A 273 33.54 32.72 28.21
CA GLY A 273 32.78 33.97 28.28
C GLY A 273 32.42 34.36 29.71
N ALA A 274 32.05 33.43 30.58
CA ALA A 274 31.79 33.67 31.99
C ALA A 274 33.06 34.12 32.73
N SER A 275 34.20 33.49 32.43
CA SER A 275 35.50 33.90 33.03
C SER A 275 35.93 35.32 32.57
N MET A 276 35.78 35.60 31.28
CA MET A 276 36.07 36.92 30.74
C MET A 276 35.14 38.01 31.28
N LEU A 277 33.86 37.68 31.51
CA LEU A 277 32.91 38.60 32.13
C LEU A 277 33.30 38.91 33.58
N SER A 278 33.73 37.92 34.34
CA SER A 278 34.25 38.10 35.69
C SER A 278 35.47 39.04 35.67
N GLN A 279 36.42 38.81 34.78
CA GLN A 279 37.59 39.64 34.62
C GLN A 279 37.28 41.09 34.20
N ALA A 280 36.30 41.26 33.28
CA ALA A 280 35.87 42.58 32.83
C ALA A 280 35.19 43.39 33.94
N ASN A 281 34.58 42.74 34.94
CA ASN A 281 33.97 43.39 36.09
C ASN A 281 35.01 43.78 37.19
N VAL A 282 36.17 43.11 37.25
CA VAL A 282 37.26 43.44 38.18
C VAL A 282 38.01 44.70 37.75
N LEU A 283 38.15 45.00 36.45
CA LEU A 283 38.86 46.14 35.94
C LEU A 283 38.37 47.52 36.48
N PRO A 284 37.05 47.82 36.55
CA PRO A 284 36.54 49.04 37.19
C PRO A 284 36.79 49.09 38.69
N GLN A 285 36.80 47.95 39.38
CA GLN A 285 37.07 47.87 40.83
C GLN A 285 38.53 48.21 41.15
N LEU A 286 39.50 47.76 40.32
CA LEU A 286 40.91 48.12 40.43
C LEU A 286 41.14 49.61 40.18
N ALA A 287 40.39 50.20 39.24
CA ALA A 287 40.48 51.66 38.99
C ALA A 287 39.91 52.46 40.18
N LEU A 288 38.89 51.96 40.86
CA LEU A 288 38.35 52.59 42.08
C LEU A 288 39.33 52.49 43.28
N SER A 289 40.00 51.35 43.41
CA SER A 289 41.02 51.18 44.50
C SER A 289 42.29 51.98 44.30
N LEU A 290 42.59 52.47 43.10
CA LEU A 290 43.68 53.34 42.81
C LEU A 290 43.39 54.84 43.05
N ILE A 291 42.11 55.20 43.23
CA ILE A 291 41.62 56.56 43.47
C ILE A 291 41.35 56.78 44.99
N GLN A 292 41.29 55.72 45.78
CA GLN A 292 41.27 55.78 47.25
C GLN A 292 42.66 55.70 47.80
#